data_b6480586a9d12e069b52ea8d34cc3bed
#
_entry.id   b6480586a9d12e069b52ea8d34cc3bed
#
_cell.length_a   1.000
_cell.length_b   1.000
_cell.length_c   1.000
_cell.angle_alpha   90.00
_cell.angle_beta   90.00
_cell.angle_gamma   90.00
#
_symmetry.space_group_name_H-M   'P 1'
#
loop_
_entity.id
_entity.type
_entity.pdbx_description
1 polymer ?
#
loop_
_entity_poly.entity_id
_entity_poly.type
_entity_poly.pdbx_seq_one_letter_code
_entity_poly.pdbx_strand_id
1 'polypeptide(L)'
;MLKLLQRCVGIVGKVNRKMIRTYSELITLPTFEERFDYLRLGGKVGAETFGFDRYLNQIFYKSDKWLSVRDEVIIRDNGCDLGIEGREIYGRILVHHMNPITMDDIVNHSSWILDPEYLITAVKNTHDAIHYSDESLLIKDPIERRKNDMCPWR
;
A
#
# COMPACT_ATOMS: atom_id res chain seq x y z
N MET A 1 59.72 9.30 15.36
CA MET A 1 58.57 10.09 15.88
C MET A 1 57.39 9.84 15.01
N LEU A 2 56.55 8.85 15.40
CA LEU A 2 55.32 8.48 14.66
C LEU A 2 54.19 9.33 15.14
N LYS A 3 53.50 10.01 14.21
CA LYS A 3 52.22 10.69 14.48
C LYS A 3 51.10 9.70 14.26
N LEU A 4 50.40 9.34 15.33
CA LEU A 4 49.12 8.63 15.29
C LEU A 4 48.05 9.56 14.69
N LEU A 5 47.53 9.18 13.54
CA LEU A 5 46.29 9.75 13.00
C LEU A 5 45.10 8.97 13.60
N GLN A 6 44.44 9.59 14.56
CA GLN A 6 43.15 9.15 15.07
C GLN A 6 42.09 9.30 14.00
N ARG A 7 41.59 8.19 13.48
CA ARG A 7 40.38 8.14 12.65
C ARG A 7 39.18 8.37 13.55
N CYS A 8 38.62 9.57 13.46
CA CYS A 8 37.22 9.81 13.91
C CYS A 8 36.28 9.09 12.98
N VAL A 9 35.82 7.91 13.39
CA VAL A 9 34.68 7.26 12.76
C VAL A 9 33.43 8.02 13.20
N GLY A 10 32.97 8.92 12.32
CA GLY A 10 31.69 9.58 12.50
C GLY A 10 30.58 8.52 12.44
N ILE A 11 29.93 8.33 13.57
CA ILE A 11 28.65 7.63 13.64
C ILE A 11 27.65 8.51 12.92
N VAL A 12 27.46 8.26 11.63
CA VAL A 12 26.32 8.82 10.87
C VAL A 12 25.09 8.13 11.42
N GLY A 13 24.41 8.80 12.34
CA GLY A 13 23.10 8.41 12.80
C GLY A 13 22.22 8.27 11.54
N LYS A 14 21.72 7.06 11.28
CA LYS A 14 20.68 6.82 10.27
C LYS A 14 19.48 7.68 10.68
N VAL A 15 19.34 8.85 10.06
CA VAL A 15 18.09 9.59 10.06
C VAL A 15 17.10 8.68 9.36
N ASN A 16 16.18 8.12 10.13
CA ASN A 16 15.11 7.27 9.64
C ASN A 16 14.15 8.15 8.84
N ARG A 17 14.53 8.50 7.59
CA ARG A 17 13.63 9.18 6.68
C ARG A 17 12.45 8.24 6.44
N LYS A 18 11.28 8.62 6.92
CA LYS A 18 10.03 7.93 6.60
C LYS A 18 9.96 7.85 5.07
N MET A 19 10.03 6.66 4.52
CA MET A 19 9.95 6.46 3.07
C MET A 19 8.56 6.88 2.62
N ILE A 20 8.48 7.81 1.68
CA ILE A 20 7.23 8.23 1.04
C ILE A 20 7.12 7.40 -0.23
N ARG A 21 6.03 6.67 -0.37
CA ARG A 21 5.74 5.81 -1.52
C ARG A 21 4.92 6.58 -2.53
N THR A 22 5.27 6.45 -3.81
CA THR A 22 4.63 7.14 -4.92
C THR A 22 4.25 6.18 -6.05
N TYR A 23 3.22 6.55 -6.80
CA TYR A 23 2.82 5.81 -8.00
C TYR A 23 3.93 5.79 -9.05
N SER A 24 4.55 6.95 -9.29
CA SER A 24 5.63 7.10 -10.26
C SER A 24 6.82 6.18 -9.99
N GLU A 25 7.16 5.94 -8.72
CA GLU A 25 8.20 4.98 -8.36
C GLU A 25 7.70 3.53 -8.50
N LEU A 26 6.49 3.24 -8.02
CA LEU A 26 5.93 1.90 -8.05
C LEU A 26 5.90 1.31 -9.45
N ILE A 27 5.45 2.08 -10.44
CA ILE A 27 5.34 1.59 -11.84
C ILE A 27 6.69 1.28 -12.49
N THR A 28 7.80 1.76 -11.92
CA THR A 28 9.14 1.43 -12.41
C THR A 28 9.64 0.08 -11.93
N LEU A 29 8.99 -0.51 -10.93
CA LEU A 29 9.36 -1.80 -10.35
C LEU A 29 8.81 -2.95 -11.20
N PRO A 30 9.66 -3.76 -11.83
CA PRO A 30 9.23 -4.74 -12.82
C PRO A 30 8.73 -6.05 -12.22
N THR A 31 9.08 -6.35 -10.95
CA THR A 31 8.70 -7.62 -10.34
C THR A 31 7.70 -7.46 -9.20
N PHE A 32 6.95 -8.52 -8.96
CA PHE A 32 6.01 -8.59 -7.85
C PHE A 32 6.72 -8.41 -6.48
N GLU A 33 7.85 -9.07 -6.30
CA GLU A 33 8.62 -9.02 -5.05
C GLU A 33 9.09 -7.60 -4.74
N GLU A 34 9.59 -6.87 -5.75
CA GLU A 34 10.01 -5.48 -5.60
C GLU A 34 8.84 -4.57 -5.25
N ARG A 35 7.69 -4.75 -5.91
CA ARG A 35 6.47 -3.98 -5.61
C ARG A 35 5.96 -4.27 -4.21
N PHE A 36 5.93 -5.54 -3.81
CA PHE A 36 5.48 -5.90 -2.46
C PHE A 36 6.41 -5.37 -1.38
N ASP A 37 7.74 -5.50 -1.56
CA ASP A 37 8.73 -4.95 -0.64
C ASP A 37 8.63 -3.43 -0.53
N TYR A 38 8.34 -2.75 -1.64
CA TYR A 38 8.13 -1.30 -1.66
C TYR A 38 6.85 -0.90 -0.93
N LEU A 39 5.75 -1.63 -1.12
CA LEU A 39 4.43 -1.27 -0.59
C LEU A 39 4.23 -1.67 0.87
N ARG A 40 4.80 -2.75 1.35
CA ARG A 40 4.54 -3.29 2.70
C ARG A 40 4.75 -2.26 3.81
N LEU A 41 3.82 -2.23 4.76
CA LEU A 41 3.76 -1.21 5.82
C LEU A 41 4.32 -1.67 7.18
N GLY A 42 4.75 -2.93 7.32
CA GLY A 42 5.37 -3.46 8.54
C GLY A 42 4.40 -3.68 9.70
N GLY A 43 3.14 -3.96 9.42
CA GLY A 43 2.15 -4.37 10.42
C GLY A 43 1.67 -3.27 11.37
N LYS A 44 2.06 -2.02 11.17
CA LYS A 44 1.58 -0.87 11.97
C LYS A 44 0.22 -0.37 11.48
N VAL A 45 -0.73 -1.28 11.33
CA VAL A 45 -2.06 -0.92 10.86
C VAL A 45 -3.05 -1.02 11.99
N GLY A 46 -3.76 0.09 12.21
CA GLY A 46 -5.11 0.03 12.75
C GLY A 46 -5.28 0.03 14.26
N ALA A 47 -4.30 0.46 15.06
CA ALA A 47 -4.58 0.76 16.48
C ALA A 47 -5.52 1.99 16.64
N GLU A 48 -5.57 2.86 15.63
CA GLU A 48 -6.30 4.15 15.67
C GLU A 48 -7.67 4.13 14.96
N THR A 49 -8.13 2.99 14.43
CA THR A 49 -9.34 2.94 13.59
C THR A 49 -10.63 2.57 14.33
N PHE A 50 -10.61 2.45 15.66
CA PHE A 50 -11.79 2.13 16.47
C PHE A 50 -12.30 3.36 17.24
N GLY A 51 -13.62 3.55 17.26
CA GLY A 51 -14.25 4.63 18.01
C GLY A 51 -14.54 5.88 17.18
N PHE A 52 -14.23 7.07 17.72
CA PHE A 52 -14.48 8.38 17.09
C PHE A 52 -13.77 8.52 15.74
N ASP A 53 -12.58 7.96 15.62
CA ASP A 53 -11.77 7.95 14.41
C ASP A 53 -12.45 7.21 13.25
N ARG A 54 -13.21 6.15 13.56
CA ARG A 54 -14.00 5.44 12.55
C ARG A 54 -15.06 6.32 11.90
N TYR A 55 -15.67 7.23 12.65
CA TYR A 55 -16.67 8.16 12.14
C TYR A 55 -16.06 9.16 11.15
N LEU A 56 -14.92 9.75 11.49
CA LEU A 56 -14.20 10.69 10.62
C LEU A 56 -13.72 9.99 9.34
N ASN A 57 -13.19 8.77 9.46
CA ASN A 57 -12.85 7.94 8.32
C ASN A 57 -14.05 7.70 7.40
N GLN A 58 -15.22 7.39 7.96
CA GLN A 58 -16.43 7.18 7.17
C GLN A 58 -16.88 8.45 6.43
N ILE A 59 -16.77 9.62 7.06
CA ILE A 59 -17.08 10.91 6.41
C ILE A 59 -16.12 11.14 5.26
N PHE A 60 -14.83 10.96 5.46
CA PHE A 60 -13.81 11.13 4.44
C PHE A 60 -14.07 10.23 3.22
N TYR A 61 -14.23 8.92 3.45
CA TYR A 61 -14.44 7.95 2.36
C TYR A 61 -15.80 8.01 1.67
N LYS A 62 -16.75 8.81 2.20
CA LYS A 62 -18.04 9.10 1.56
C LYS A 62 -18.09 10.48 0.92
N SER A 63 -17.05 11.28 1.05
CA SER A 63 -17.01 12.64 0.47
C SER A 63 -16.96 12.58 -1.07
N ASP A 64 -17.59 13.54 -1.72
CA ASP A 64 -17.56 13.66 -3.18
C ASP A 64 -16.14 13.82 -3.72
N LYS A 65 -15.27 14.50 -2.97
CA LYS A 65 -13.85 14.66 -3.32
C LYS A 65 -13.14 13.31 -3.36
N TRP A 66 -13.33 12.48 -2.33
CA TRP A 66 -12.76 11.14 -2.31
C TRP A 66 -13.30 10.28 -3.44
N LEU A 67 -14.60 10.28 -3.67
CA LEU A 67 -15.23 9.48 -4.72
C LEU A 67 -14.68 9.87 -6.10
N SER A 68 -14.49 11.17 -6.37
CA SER A 68 -13.90 11.65 -7.63
C SER A 68 -12.46 11.16 -7.82
N VAL A 69 -11.62 11.31 -6.79
CA VAL A 69 -10.22 10.85 -6.85
C VAL A 69 -10.14 9.33 -6.95
N ARG A 70 -11.00 8.62 -6.23
CA ARG A 70 -11.10 7.16 -6.31
C ARG A 70 -11.37 6.69 -7.74
N ASP A 71 -12.33 7.32 -8.41
CA ASP A 71 -12.69 6.96 -9.79
C ASP A 71 -11.56 7.30 -10.77
N GLU A 72 -10.87 8.42 -10.57
CA GLU A 72 -9.67 8.79 -11.34
C GLU A 72 -8.57 7.73 -11.22
N VAL A 73 -8.28 7.28 -10.00
CA VAL A 73 -7.27 6.24 -9.74
C VAL A 73 -7.66 4.92 -10.39
N ILE A 74 -8.93 4.51 -10.31
CA ILE A 74 -9.42 3.28 -10.94
C ILE A 74 -9.25 3.34 -12.47
N ILE A 75 -9.55 4.48 -13.07
CA ILE A 75 -9.39 4.69 -14.51
C ILE A 75 -7.91 4.67 -14.90
N ARG A 76 -7.05 5.39 -14.16
CA ARG A 76 -5.60 5.42 -14.40
C ARG A 76 -4.99 4.01 -14.36
N ASP A 77 -5.37 3.22 -13.35
CA ASP A 77 -4.84 1.88 -13.11
C ASP A 77 -5.53 0.81 -13.97
N ASN A 78 -6.47 1.24 -14.83
CA ASN A 78 -7.21 0.38 -15.75
C ASN A 78 -7.93 -0.80 -15.06
N GLY A 79 -8.36 -0.60 -13.81
CA GLY A 79 -9.01 -1.63 -13.01
C GLY A 79 -8.11 -2.80 -12.61
N CYS A 80 -6.79 -2.64 -12.72
CA CYS A 80 -5.80 -3.66 -12.37
C CYS A 80 -5.27 -3.48 -10.95
N ASP A 81 -4.81 -4.57 -10.35
CA ASP A 81 -4.13 -4.57 -9.06
C ASP A 81 -2.67 -4.16 -9.26
N LEU A 82 -2.30 -2.95 -8.82
CA LEU A 82 -0.93 -2.45 -9.01
C LEU A 82 0.09 -3.08 -8.05
N GLY A 83 -0.35 -3.76 -7.00
CA GLY A 83 0.54 -4.56 -6.17
C GLY A 83 1.02 -5.83 -6.87
N ILE A 84 0.29 -6.27 -7.89
CA ILE A 84 0.62 -7.44 -8.72
C ILE A 84 0.48 -7.05 -10.18
N GLU A 85 1.61 -6.93 -10.89
CA GLU A 85 1.60 -6.51 -12.28
C GLU A 85 0.69 -7.37 -13.16
N GLY A 86 -0.10 -6.70 -14.02
CA GLY A 86 -0.96 -7.34 -15.02
C GLY A 86 -2.18 -8.09 -14.46
N ARG A 87 -2.47 -7.99 -13.15
CA ARG A 87 -3.64 -8.64 -12.57
C ARG A 87 -4.89 -7.77 -12.72
N GLU A 88 -5.82 -8.19 -13.55
CA GLU A 88 -7.15 -7.60 -13.61
C GLU A 88 -7.96 -7.93 -12.34
N ILE A 89 -8.72 -6.94 -11.85
CA ILE A 89 -9.57 -7.12 -10.69
C ILE A 89 -10.99 -7.48 -11.14
N TYR A 90 -11.39 -8.71 -10.84
CA TYR A 90 -12.76 -9.16 -11.03
C TYR A 90 -13.52 -9.03 -9.70
N GLY A 91 -14.39 -8.04 -9.61
CA GLY A 91 -15.21 -7.79 -8.42
C GLY A 91 -14.94 -6.43 -7.77
N ARG A 92 -14.85 -6.41 -6.43
CA ARG A 92 -14.70 -5.16 -5.69
C ARG A 92 -13.27 -4.62 -5.80
N ILE A 93 -13.14 -3.43 -6.38
CA ILE A 93 -11.88 -2.68 -6.41
C ILE A 93 -11.76 -1.85 -5.13
N LEU A 94 -10.61 -1.93 -4.48
CA LEU A 94 -10.21 -1.04 -3.39
C LEU A 94 -9.21 -0.02 -3.93
N VAL A 95 -9.28 1.22 -3.44
CA VAL A 95 -8.22 2.21 -3.62
C VAL A 95 -7.46 2.33 -2.31
N HIS A 96 -6.16 2.06 -2.36
CA HIS A 96 -5.27 1.96 -1.23
C HIS A 96 -4.34 3.17 -1.17
N HIS A 97 -4.21 3.77 0.02
CA HIS A 97 -3.18 4.76 0.29
C HIS A 97 -1.85 4.04 0.57
N MET A 98 -0.86 4.24 -0.29
CA MET A 98 0.46 3.63 -0.14
C MET A 98 1.21 4.10 1.10
N ASN A 99 0.85 5.28 1.61
CA ASN A 99 1.39 5.83 2.85
C ASN A 99 0.31 5.81 3.95
N PRO A 100 0.66 5.47 5.19
CA PRO A 100 -0.30 5.47 6.30
C PRO A 100 -0.89 6.87 6.51
N ILE A 101 -2.23 6.95 6.52
CA ILE A 101 -2.97 8.17 6.85
C ILE A 101 -3.08 8.28 8.37
N THR A 102 -2.92 9.48 8.87
CA THR A 102 -3.19 9.82 10.27
C THR A 102 -4.52 10.57 10.41
N MET A 103 -5.06 10.63 11.63
CA MET A 103 -6.25 11.43 11.90
C MET A 103 -6.01 12.92 11.64
N ASP A 104 -4.81 13.39 11.92
CA ASP A 104 -4.41 14.78 11.64
C ASP A 104 -4.49 15.10 10.15
N ASP A 105 -4.14 14.15 9.28
CA ASP A 105 -4.26 14.32 7.81
C ASP A 105 -5.70 14.53 7.38
N ILE A 106 -6.65 13.79 7.99
CA ILE A 106 -8.07 13.90 7.69
C ILE A 106 -8.64 15.22 8.24
N VAL A 107 -8.35 15.55 9.50
CA VAL A 107 -8.85 16.76 10.16
C VAL A 107 -8.32 18.02 9.50
N ASN A 108 -7.04 18.04 9.15
CA ASN A 108 -6.39 19.18 8.52
C ASN A 108 -6.58 19.23 7.00
N HIS A 109 -7.30 18.27 6.43
CA HIS A 109 -7.50 18.16 4.98
C HIS A 109 -6.18 18.20 4.20
N SER A 110 -5.20 17.41 4.67
CA SER A 110 -3.90 17.30 4.00
C SER A 110 -4.09 16.97 2.51
N SER A 111 -3.55 17.77 1.61
CA SER A 111 -3.80 17.63 0.16
C SER A 111 -3.34 16.29 -0.40
N TRP A 112 -2.29 15.71 0.17
CA TRP A 112 -1.70 14.46 -0.29
C TRP A 112 -2.62 13.24 -0.17
N ILE A 113 -3.60 13.23 0.78
CA ILE A 113 -4.53 12.09 0.94
C ILE A 113 -5.55 11.99 -0.21
N LEU A 114 -5.67 13.04 -1.01
CA LEU A 114 -6.51 13.12 -2.21
C LEU A 114 -5.69 13.21 -3.49
N ASP A 115 -4.38 13.02 -3.41
CA ASP A 115 -3.50 13.07 -4.57
C ASP A 115 -3.34 11.66 -5.16
N PRO A 116 -3.72 11.43 -6.43
CA PRO A 116 -3.56 10.16 -7.11
C PRO A 116 -2.15 9.58 -7.05
N GLU A 117 -1.11 10.42 -6.91
CA GLU A 117 0.29 9.98 -6.82
C GLU A 117 0.55 9.07 -5.61
N TYR A 118 -0.27 9.15 -4.57
CA TYR A 118 -0.11 8.34 -3.36
C TYR A 118 -1.14 7.22 -3.22
N LEU A 119 -1.92 6.98 -4.27
CA LEU A 119 -3.03 6.03 -4.31
C LEU A 119 -2.81 4.97 -5.39
N ILE A 120 -3.26 3.76 -5.13
CA ILE A 120 -3.28 2.67 -6.11
C ILE A 120 -4.54 1.83 -5.99
N THR A 121 -4.93 1.15 -7.06
CA THR A 121 -5.95 0.11 -7.00
C THR A 121 -5.35 -1.21 -6.52
N ALA A 122 -6.11 -1.93 -5.71
CA ALA A 122 -5.76 -3.25 -5.22
C ALA A 122 -6.99 -4.11 -4.97
N VAL A 123 -6.84 -5.42 -5.05
CA VAL A 123 -7.83 -6.36 -4.51
C VAL A 123 -7.66 -6.49 -3.00
N LYS A 124 -8.73 -6.92 -2.31
CA LYS A 124 -8.71 -7.02 -0.84
C LYS A 124 -7.52 -7.83 -0.31
N ASN A 125 -7.19 -8.94 -0.92
CA ASN A 125 -6.08 -9.80 -0.49
C ASN A 125 -4.73 -9.08 -0.59
N THR A 126 -4.48 -8.38 -1.70
CA THR A 126 -3.26 -7.57 -1.87
C THR A 126 -3.22 -6.42 -0.87
N HIS A 127 -4.35 -5.73 -0.68
CA HIS A 127 -4.47 -4.67 0.32
C HIS A 127 -4.12 -5.17 1.73
N ASP A 128 -4.70 -6.30 2.15
CA ASP A 128 -4.45 -6.89 3.46
C ASP A 128 -2.98 -7.36 3.58
N ALA A 129 -2.43 -8.00 2.53
CA ALA A 129 -1.03 -8.43 2.50
C ALA A 129 -0.06 -7.25 2.70
N ILE A 130 -0.30 -6.12 2.02
CA ILE A 130 0.49 -4.89 2.18
C ILE A 130 0.41 -4.39 3.62
N HIS A 131 -0.80 -4.30 4.17
CA HIS A 131 -1.02 -3.77 5.50
C HIS A 131 -0.37 -4.64 6.59
N TYR A 132 -0.54 -5.94 6.53
CA TYR A 132 0.02 -6.86 7.51
C TYR A 132 1.46 -7.29 7.19
N SER A 133 1.98 -6.91 6.03
CA SER A 133 3.27 -7.37 5.49
C SER A 133 3.37 -8.89 5.43
N ASP A 134 2.26 -9.54 5.07
CA ASP A 134 2.09 -10.99 5.04
C ASP A 134 1.75 -11.46 3.62
N GLU A 135 2.73 -12.01 2.93
CA GLU A 135 2.58 -12.54 1.57
C GLU A 135 1.61 -13.74 1.50
N SER A 136 1.37 -14.41 2.61
CA SER A 136 0.47 -15.58 2.63
C SER A 136 -0.98 -15.20 2.35
N LEU A 137 -1.33 -13.92 2.54
CA LEU A 137 -2.66 -13.37 2.25
C LEU A 137 -2.89 -13.11 0.75
N LEU A 138 -1.84 -13.08 -0.06
CA LEU A 138 -1.95 -12.87 -1.49
C LEU A 138 -2.68 -14.04 -2.16
N ILE A 139 -3.45 -13.71 -3.19
CA ILE A 139 -4.05 -14.74 -4.03
C ILE A 139 -2.93 -15.40 -4.82
N LYS A 140 -2.64 -16.65 -4.49
CA LYS A 140 -1.72 -17.48 -5.27
C LYS A 140 -2.37 -17.87 -6.57
N ASP A 141 -1.56 -18.16 -7.59
CA ASP A 141 -2.06 -18.69 -8.85
C ASP A 141 -2.95 -19.92 -8.61
N PRO A 142 -3.96 -20.14 -9.45
CA PRO A 142 -4.83 -21.29 -9.32
C PRO A 142 -4.00 -22.56 -9.21
N ILE A 143 -4.20 -23.31 -8.12
CA ILE A 143 -3.57 -24.63 -7.98
C ILE A 143 -4.09 -25.50 -9.09
N GLU A 144 -3.19 -26.13 -9.85
CA GLU A 144 -3.56 -27.05 -10.90
C GLU A 144 -4.47 -28.16 -10.33
N ARG A 145 -5.68 -28.25 -10.87
CA ARG A 145 -6.67 -29.18 -10.34
C ARG A 145 -6.25 -30.62 -10.61
N ARG A 146 -6.21 -31.42 -9.57
CA ARG A 146 -6.01 -32.85 -9.71
C ARG A 146 -7.28 -33.49 -10.29
N LYS A 147 -7.12 -34.54 -11.07
CA LYS A 147 -8.23 -35.36 -11.57
C LYS A 147 -9.06 -35.84 -10.38
N ASN A 148 -10.36 -35.52 -10.34
CA ASN A 148 -11.31 -35.76 -9.25
C ASN A 148 -11.28 -34.74 -8.07
N ASP A 149 -10.68 -33.58 -8.21
CA ASP A 149 -10.86 -32.52 -7.24
C ASP A 149 -12.23 -31.84 -7.44
N MET A 150 -13.19 -32.22 -6.58
CA MET A 150 -14.57 -31.73 -6.63
C MET A 150 -14.77 -30.44 -5.78
N CYS A 151 -13.71 -29.87 -5.20
CA CYS A 151 -13.81 -28.71 -4.33
C CYS A 151 -13.52 -27.42 -5.12
N PRO A 152 -14.56 -26.63 -5.51
CA PRO A 152 -14.37 -25.43 -6.32
C PRO A 152 -13.78 -24.22 -5.55
N TRP A 153 -13.56 -24.34 -4.22
CA TRP A 153 -13.21 -23.24 -3.31
C TRP A 153 -11.88 -23.44 -2.59
N ARG A 154 -11.00 -24.21 -3.09
CA ARG A 154 -9.64 -24.31 -2.56
C ARG A 154 -8.72 -23.29 -3.18
#